data_63abb55e44986ecfd266ca6f7803ed1a
#
_entry.id   63abb55e44986ecfd266ca6f7803ed1a
#
_cell.length_a   1.000
_cell.length_b   1.000
_cell.length_c   1.000
_cell.angle_alpha   90.00
_cell.angle_beta   90.00
_cell.angle_gamma   90.00
#
_symmetry.space_group_name_H-M   'P 1'
#
loop_
_entity.id
_entity.type
_entity.pdbx_description
1 polymer ?
#
loop_
_entity_poly.entity_id
_entity_poly.type
_entity_poly.pdbx_seq_one_letter_code
_entity_poly.pdbx_strand_id
1 'polypeptide(L)' 'MFLRGDKALISSQIAESLNVSRIVTIAVVDYDDRIYPYRVELSNGARRWVTKEDLHPIKKNRARVV' A
#
# COMPACT_ATOMS: atom_id res chain seq x y z
N MET A 1 0.25 10.06 4.93
CA MET A 1 -0.54 9.12 5.73
C MET A 1 -1.62 8.48 4.87
N PHE A 2 -1.83 7.18 5.06
CA PHE A 2 -2.84 6.45 4.28
C PHE A 2 -4.07 6.20 5.14
N LEU A 3 -5.23 6.21 4.49
CA LEU A 3 -6.49 5.92 5.15
C LEU A 3 -7.08 4.63 4.58
N ARG A 4 -7.95 4.01 5.34
CA ARG A 4 -8.63 2.81 4.88
C ARG A 4 -9.34 3.09 3.56
N GLY A 5 -9.16 2.21 2.60
CA GLY A 5 -9.74 2.36 1.27
C GLY A 5 -8.81 3.01 0.27
N ASP A 6 -7.73 3.63 0.73
CA ASP A 6 -6.77 4.25 -0.18
C ASP A 6 -6.03 3.20 -0.98
N LYS A 7 -5.61 3.58 -2.18
CA LYS A 7 -4.67 2.78 -2.96
C LYS A 7 -3.26 3.29 -2.71
N ALA A 8 -2.31 2.39 -2.73
CA ALA A 8 -0.90 2.73 -2.52
C ALA A 8 -0.03 1.77 -3.32
N LEU A 9 1.26 2.05 -3.39
CA LEU A 9 2.22 1.14 -3.99
C LEU A 9 3.01 0.46 -2.89
N ILE A 10 3.03 -0.86 -2.90
CA ILE A 10 3.87 -1.62 -1.99
C ILE A 10 5.28 -1.68 -2.58
N SER A 11 6.28 -1.87 -1.74
CA SER A 11 7.66 -1.89 -2.21
C SER A 11 7.83 -2.93 -3.31
N SER A 12 8.68 -2.64 -4.28
CA SER A 12 8.88 -3.56 -5.40
C SER A 12 9.45 -4.89 -4.94
N GLN A 13 10.28 -4.89 -3.91
CA GLN A 13 10.84 -6.13 -3.39
C GLN A 13 9.76 -7.06 -2.87
N ILE A 14 8.80 -6.54 -2.14
CA ILE A 14 7.71 -7.35 -1.62
C ILE A 14 6.83 -7.84 -2.77
N ALA A 15 6.50 -6.95 -3.70
CA ALA A 15 5.64 -7.32 -4.82
C ALA A 15 6.28 -8.42 -5.66
N GLU A 16 7.57 -8.32 -5.90
CA GLU A 16 8.27 -9.33 -6.70
C GLU A 16 8.35 -10.66 -5.97
N SER A 17 8.64 -10.63 -4.66
CA SER A 17 8.76 -11.87 -3.92
C SER A 17 7.43 -12.60 -3.81
N LEU A 18 6.33 -11.88 -3.83
CA LEU A 18 4.99 -12.47 -3.74
C LEU A 18 4.33 -12.64 -5.11
N ASN A 19 4.98 -12.15 -6.16
CA ASN A 19 4.47 -12.22 -7.52
C ASN A 19 3.09 -11.57 -7.63
N VAL A 20 2.97 -10.36 -7.13
CA VAL A 20 1.73 -9.59 -7.15
C VAL A 20 1.99 -8.20 -7.68
N SER A 21 0.92 -7.50 -8.01
CA SER A 21 1.01 -6.10 -8.42
C SER A 21 1.50 -5.25 -7.26
N ARG A 22 2.17 -4.15 -7.57
CA ARG A 22 2.55 -3.18 -6.55
C ARG A 22 1.36 -2.40 -6.02
N ILE A 23 0.27 -2.33 -6.77
CA ILE A 23 -0.90 -1.57 -6.33
C ILE A 23 -1.65 -2.39 -5.30
N VAL A 24 -1.84 -1.81 -4.13
CA VAL A 24 -2.55 -2.46 -3.02
C VAL A 24 -3.61 -1.52 -2.48
N THR A 25 -4.55 -2.07 -1.73
CA THR A 25 -5.59 -1.28 -1.07
C THR A 25 -5.36 -1.34 0.43
N ILE A 26 -5.44 -0.19 1.09
CA ILE A 26 -5.30 -0.14 2.54
C ILE A 26 -6.59 -0.71 3.14
N ALA A 27 -6.50 -1.85 3.79
CA ALA A 27 -7.67 -2.53 4.34
C ALA A 27 -7.90 -2.15 5.81
N VAL A 28 -6.84 -1.98 6.58
CA VAL A 28 -6.93 -1.64 7.99
C VAL A 28 -5.81 -0.67 8.32
N VAL A 29 -6.11 0.32 9.16
CA VAL A 29 -5.08 1.19 9.73
C VAL A 29 -5.13 0.99 11.23
N ASP A 30 -4.00 0.59 11.81
CA ASP A 30 -3.88 0.41 13.26
C ASP A 30 -3.02 1.54 13.79
N TYR A 31 -3.65 2.55 14.34
CA TYR A 31 -2.94 3.75 14.80
C TYR A 31 -2.09 3.49 16.04
N ASP A 32 -2.32 2.37 16.71
CA ASP A 32 -1.54 2.02 17.89
C ASP A 32 -0.29 1.23 17.58
N ASP A 33 -0.21 0.65 16.40
CA ASP A 33 0.96 -0.14 16.01
C ASP A 33 1.94 0.76 15.29
N ARG A 34 3.11 0.95 15.89
CA ARG A 34 4.10 1.86 15.31
C ARG A 34 5.00 1.19 14.30
N ILE A 35 4.97 -0.12 14.22
CA ILE A 35 5.87 -0.86 13.33
C ILE A 35 5.11 -1.32 12.09
N TYR A 36 3.95 -1.93 12.28
CA TYR A 36 3.13 -2.45 11.19
C TYR A 36 1.74 -1.82 11.23
N PRO A 37 1.63 -0.53 10.94
CA PRO A 37 0.34 0.17 11.14
C PRO A 37 -0.69 -0.10 10.05
N TYR A 38 -0.29 -0.71 8.93
CA TYR A 38 -1.20 -0.88 7.80
C TYR A 38 -1.35 -2.35 7.43
N ARG A 39 -2.59 -2.77 7.24
CA ARG A 39 -2.87 -4.07 6.63
C ARG A 39 -3.38 -3.79 5.23
N VAL A 40 -2.73 -4.37 4.25
CA VAL A 40 -3.05 -4.10 2.86
C VAL A 40 -3.59 -5.35 2.19
N GLU A 41 -4.45 -5.14 1.21
CA GLU A 41 -4.97 -6.21 0.38
C GLU A 41 -4.20 -6.20 -0.93
N LEU A 42 -3.62 -7.33 -1.26
CA LEU A 42 -2.79 -7.50 -2.44
C LEU A 42 -3.65 -7.85 -3.65
N SER A 43 -3.07 -7.78 -4.84
CA SER A 43 -3.81 -8.04 -6.07
C SER A 43 -4.35 -9.47 -6.16
N ASN A 44 -3.77 -10.39 -5.42
CA ASN A 44 -4.26 -11.77 -5.38
C ASN A 44 -5.30 -12.00 -4.29
N GLY A 45 -5.74 -10.97 -3.60
CA GLY A 45 -6.73 -11.07 -2.54
C GLY A 45 -6.19 -11.37 -1.16
N ALA A 46 -4.92 -11.69 -1.06
CA ALA A 46 -4.31 -11.92 0.25
C ALA A 46 -4.11 -10.61 0.97
N ARG A 47 -3.98 -10.65 2.28
CA ARG A 47 -3.73 -9.46 3.10
C ARG A 47 -2.47 -9.67 3.92
N ARG A 48 -1.75 -8.57 4.16
CA ARG A 48 -0.58 -8.64 5.02
C ARG A 48 -0.38 -7.30 5.70
N TRP A 49 0.25 -7.36 6.87
CA TRP A 49 0.65 -6.16 7.58
C TRP A 49 1.99 -5.69 7.05
N VAL A 50 2.12 -4.38 6.87
CA VAL A 50 3.34 -3.77 6.34
C VAL A 50 3.70 -2.55 7.16
N THR A 51 4.97 -2.15 7.06
CA THR A 51 5.44 -0.91 7.67
C THR A 51 5.07 0.25 6.78
N LYS A 52 5.11 1.46 7.33
CA LYS A 52 4.82 2.61 6.49
C LYS A 52 5.91 2.83 5.45
N GLU A 53 7.15 2.38 5.71
CA GLU A 53 8.22 2.50 4.72
C GLU A 53 8.01 1.57 3.54
N ASP A 54 7.20 0.53 3.70
CA ASP A 54 6.90 -0.38 2.60
C ASP A 54 5.86 0.19 1.65
N LEU A 55 5.26 1.31 1.97
CA LEU A 55 4.19 1.90 1.17
C LEU A 55 4.60 3.25 0.62
N HIS A 56 4.21 3.50 -0.62
CA HIS A 56 4.47 4.77 -1.29
C HIS A 56 3.17 5.27 -1.89
N PRO A 57 2.95 6.58 -1.88
CA PRO A 57 1.74 7.12 -2.49
C PRO A 57 1.78 6.95 -4.01
N ILE A 58 0.62 6.75 -4.60
CA ILE A 58 0.49 6.74 -6.04
C ILE A 58 0.44 8.19 -6.48
N LYS A 59 1.39 8.59 -7.30
CA LYS A 59 1.42 9.94 -7.80
C LYS A 59 0.45 10.07 -8.95
N LYS A 60 -0.46 10.99 -8.82
CA LYS A 60 -1.34 11.29 -9.91
C LYS A 60 -0.74 12.38 -10.74
N ASN A 61 -0.71 12.13 -12.01
CA ASN A 61 -0.17 13.13 -12.92
C ASN A 61 -1.27 14.07 -13.32
N ARG A 62 -1.46 15.18 -12.56
CA ARG A 62 -2.48 16.07 -12.87
C ARG A 62 -1.98 17.17 -13.56
N ALA A 63 -0.84 17.18 -13.85
CA ALA A 63 -0.42 18.27 -14.54
C ALA A 63 -0.92 18.41 -15.84
N ARG A 64 -1.34 17.69 -16.30
CA ARG A 64 -1.74 17.86 -17.39
C ARG A 64 -2.66 18.54 -17.58
N VAL A 65 -2.97 19.01 -17.14
CA VAL A 65 -3.93 19.61 -17.28
C VAL A 65 -3.62 20.58 -17.92
N VAL A 66 -3.60 20.93 -18.45
CA VAL A 66 -3.34 21.86 -19.00
C VAL A 66 -3.73 22.23 -19.64
#